data_2ec755d71d9c9403e26e69178409f45c
#
_entry.id   2ec755d71d9c9403e26e69178409f45c
#
_cell.length_a   1.000
_cell.length_b   1.000
_cell.length_c   1.000
_cell.angle_alpha   90.00
_cell.angle_beta   90.00
_cell.angle_gamma   90.00
#
_symmetry.space_group_name_H-M   'P 1'
#
loop_
_entity.id
_entity.type
_entity.pdbx_description
1 polymer ?
#
loop_
_entity_poly.entity_id
_entity_poly.type
_entity_poly.pdbx_seq_one_letter_code
_entity_poly.pdbx_strand_id
1 'polypeptide(L)'
;MFIDWLSVSQEHPHDLPVVCDVFTLTVDASTHEVLSTRQPWFKHEGSYSTSIKISVQGRKVRVEGNPSRIDRQDNLFGYVTIEQCIAVYNQLLAEYGLPAFTRCTEIHLRDGASGARPGDWVADGCVIDRIDLTTNVSVGEGNVLAYLRGLSTQRIGHSVGYLYPNGRTVDWTAAGKRKGGVRLQYRKAYDKAFEMGEHLRPRVLRMFGDESPELAYVDQLISYCNQHGVVRQEQELKQEFLSREGLRYWGLFNENRLRDIHDEFLAVDKKLKVTAMDLATISQQLIAEGVVTSTYAANMTAMVAINWSNGQPFDKNNRSLQKHRARLRQIGIDIANPCDTSRFTPVIVRQAREVTKTYDLPIPDWYRRPVGHLRLMA
;
A
#
# COMPACT_ATOMS: atom_id res chain seq x y z
N MET A 1 0.79 1.47 11.52
CA MET A 1 0.48 0.57 10.39
C MET A 1 -0.78 -0.22 10.70
N PHE A 2 -1.63 -0.46 9.71
CA PHE A 2 -2.82 -1.31 9.75
C PHE A 2 -2.99 -2.03 8.40
N ILE A 3 -3.89 -3.02 8.36
CA ILE A 3 -4.17 -3.82 7.16
C ILE A 3 -5.41 -3.27 6.49
N ASP A 4 -5.27 -2.75 5.27
CA ASP A 4 -6.37 -2.16 4.49
C ASP A 4 -7.04 -3.15 3.52
N TRP A 5 -6.31 -4.17 3.10
CA TRP A 5 -6.82 -5.26 2.27
C TRP A 5 -6.14 -6.57 2.63
N LEU A 6 -6.92 -7.64 2.67
CA LEU A 6 -6.39 -8.97 2.87
C LEU A 6 -7.05 -9.94 1.89
N SER A 7 -6.26 -10.76 1.23
CA SER A 7 -6.73 -11.90 0.42
C SER A 7 -6.07 -13.16 0.94
N VAL A 8 -6.89 -14.10 1.37
CA VAL A 8 -6.46 -15.37 1.97
C VAL A 8 -7.21 -16.54 1.38
N SER A 9 -6.59 -17.72 1.46
CA SER A 9 -7.21 -18.98 1.05
C SER A 9 -6.78 -20.13 1.94
N GLN A 10 -7.65 -21.14 2.06
CA GLN A 10 -7.33 -22.40 2.75
C GLN A 10 -7.94 -23.57 2.00
N GLU A 11 -7.20 -24.68 1.91
CA GLU A 11 -7.68 -25.96 1.39
C GLU A 11 -8.08 -26.84 2.59
N HIS A 12 -9.29 -27.41 2.55
CA HIS A 12 -9.84 -28.24 3.61
C HIS A 12 -9.79 -29.74 3.23
N PRO A 13 -9.84 -30.65 4.19
CA PRO A 13 -9.73 -32.10 3.92
C PRO A 13 -10.95 -32.69 3.20
N HIS A 14 -12.08 -31.98 3.18
CA HIS A 14 -13.35 -32.42 2.58
C HIS A 14 -13.89 -31.36 1.62
N ASP A 15 -14.78 -31.76 0.75
CA ASP A 15 -15.47 -30.85 -0.16
C ASP A 15 -16.36 -29.87 0.61
N LEU A 16 -16.33 -28.63 0.17
CA LEU A 16 -17.07 -27.54 0.81
C LEU A 16 -18.46 -27.37 0.17
N PRO A 17 -19.44 -26.85 0.93
CA PRO A 17 -20.76 -26.59 0.39
C PRO A 17 -20.71 -25.54 -0.72
N VAL A 18 -21.65 -25.64 -1.64
CA VAL A 18 -21.90 -24.62 -2.67
C VAL A 18 -22.59 -23.44 -2.00
N VAL A 19 -21.98 -22.25 -2.12
CA VAL A 19 -22.50 -21.02 -1.47
C VAL A 19 -22.91 -19.94 -2.46
N CYS A 20 -22.82 -20.22 -3.78
CA CYS A 20 -23.26 -19.31 -4.83
C CYS A 20 -24.52 -19.85 -5.53
N ASP A 21 -25.39 -18.93 -5.94
CA ASP A 21 -26.65 -19.27 -6.62
C ASP A 21 -26.49 -19.58 -8.10
N VAL A 22 -25.28 -19.37 -8.67
CA VAL A 22 -25.02 -19.50 -10.10
C VAL A 22 -23.70 -20.20 -10.38
N PHE A 23 -23.63 -20.88 -11.54
CA PHE A 23 -22.40 -21.45 -12.07
C PHE A 23 -22.05 -20.82 -13.42
N THR A 24 -20.76 -20.72 -13.70
CA THR A 24 -20.24 -20.42 -15.03
C THR A 24 -19.82 -21.74 -15.68
N LEU A 25 -20.43 -22.06 -16.81
CA LEU A 25 -20.11 -23.23 -17.61
C LEU A 25 -19.26 -22.84 -18.82
N THR A 26 -18.20 -23.59 -19.07
CA THR A 26 -17.51 -23.58 -20.35
C THR A 26 -18.00 -24.76 -21.15
N VAL A 27 -18.59 -24.49 -22.31
CA VAL A 27 -19.21 -25.50 -23.18
C VAL A 27 -18.45 -25.53 -24.49
N ASP A 28 -18.13 -26.72 -25.01
CA ASP A 28 -17.58 -26.88 -26.35
C ASP A 28 -18.59 -26.43 -27.40
N ALA A 29 -18.20 -25.51 -28.28
CA ALA A 29 -19.10 -24.91 -29.25
C ALA A 29 -19.59 -25.89 -30.33
N SER A 30 -18.88 -27.00 -30.54
CA SER A 30 -19.18 -28.00 -31.60
C SER A 30 -19.95 -29.22 -31.03
N THR A 31 -19.56 -29.68 -29.84
CA THR A 31 -20.16 -30.90 -29.24
C THR A 31 -21.23 -30.57 -28.18
N HIS A 32 -21.33 -29.30 -27.73
CA HIS A 32 -22.16 -28.86 -26.62
C HIS A 32 -21.88 -29.57 -25.29
N GLU A 33 -20.72 -30.21 -25.16
CA GLU A 33 -20.29 -30.83 -23.91
C GLU A 33 -19.80 -29.77 -22.91
N VAL A 34 -20.10 -29.98 -21.64
CA VAL A 34 -19.61 -29.13 -20.56
C VAL A 34 -18.15 -29.47 -20.24
N LEU A 35 -17.22 -28.60 -20.64
CA LEU A 35 -15.79 -28.77 -20.44
C LEU A 35 -15.35 -28.41 -19.00
N SER A 36 -15.99 -27.42 -18.38
CA SER A 36 -15.71 -27.04 -17.00
C SER A 36 -16.89 -26.31 -16.37
N THR A 37 -17.02 -26.50 -15.05
CA THR A 37 -17.98 -25.79 -14.21
C THR A 37 -17.21 -25.02 -13.16
N ARG A 38 -17.49 -23.72 -13.03
CA ARG A 38 -16.86 -22.85 -12.03
C ARG A 38 -17.92 -22.17 -11.20
N GLN A 39 -17.69 -22.09 -9.89
CA GLN A 39 -18.41 -21.18 -9.01
C GLN A 39 -17.80 -19.78 -9.15
N PRO A 40 -18.56 -18.75 -9.56
CA PRO A 40 -18.04 -17.39 -9.57
C PRO A 40 -17.81 -16.91 -8.13
N TRP A 41 -17.01 -15.87 -8.01
CA TRP A 41 -16.92 -15.12 -6.76
C TRP A 41 -18.32 -14.56 -6.42
N PHE A 42 -18.79 -14.77 -5.23
CA PHE A 42 -19.93 -14.05 -4.71
C PHE A 42 -19.46 -12.94 -3.78
N LYS A 43 -20.30 -11.91 -3.64
CA LYS A 43 -20.00 -10.77 -2.79
C LYS A 43 -20.91 -10.84 -1.57
N HIS A 44 -20.30 -10.87 -0.40
CA HIS A 44 -20.99 -10.49 0.81
C HIS A 44 -21.07 -8.96 0.83
N GLU A 45 -22.26 -8.42 0.69
CA GLU A 45 -22.49 -6.98 0.75
C GLU A 45 -22.77 -6.60 2.21
N GLY A 46 -21.79 -5.94 2.83
CA GLY A 46 -21.97 -5.31 4.12
C GLY A 46 -22.78 -4.00 4.03
N SER A 47 -23.12 -3.44 5.17
CA SER A 47 -23.64 -2.08 5.27
C SER A 47 -22.69 -1.10 4.57
N TYR A 48 -23.17 0.01 4.08
CA TYR A 48 -22.36 1.07 3.45
C TYR A 48 -21.59 0.68 2.17
N SER A 49 -22.09 -0.25 1.36
CA SER A 49 -21.51 -0.67 0.07
C SER A 49 -20.09 -1.29 0.15
N THR A 50 -19.72 -1.83 1.28
CA THR A 50 -18.51 -2.65 1.41
C THR A 50 -18.82 -4.05 0.95
N SER A 51 -17.98 -4.61 0.11
CA SER A 51 -18.11 -6.01 -0.30
C SER A 51 -16.85 -6.80 0.02
N ILE A 52 -17.04 -7.94 0.64
CA ILE A 52 -16.03 -8.99 0.74
C ILE A 52 -16.35 -10.02 -0.33
N LYS A 53 -15.35 -10.44 -1.08
CA LYS A 53 -15.50 -11.47 -2.08
C LYS A 53 -15.14 -12.82 -1.49
N ILE A 54 -16.01 -13.80 -1.70
CA ILE A 54 -15.82 -15.18 -1.27
C ILE A 54 -15.87 -16.09 -2.51
N SER A 55 -14.98 -17.05 -2.59
CA SER A 55 -14.97 -18.06 -3.64
C SER A 55 -14.72 -19.44 -3.02
N VAL A 56 -15.53 -20.41 -3.42
CA VAL A 56 -15.38 -21.81 -3.04
C VAL A 56 -15.13 -22.62 -4.31
N GLN A 57 -14.10 -23.43 -4.32
CA GLN A 57 -13.78 -24.33 -5.43
C GLN A 57 -13.38 -25.69 -4.89
N GLY A 58 -14.30 -26.66 -4.91
CA GLY A 58 -14.11 -27.96 -4.29
C GLY A 58 -13.81 -27.84 -2.81
N ARG A 59 -12.57 -28.15 -2.42
CA ARG A 59 -12.10 -28.12 -1.03
C ARG A 59 -11.46 -26.79 -0.63
N LYS A 60 -11.35 -25.83 -1.55
CA LYS A 60 -10.65 -24.57 -1.30
C LYS A 60 -11.63 -23.40 -1.15
N VAL A 61 -11.54 -22.70 -0.03
CA VAL A 61 -12.18 -21.41 0.17
C VAL A 61 -11.16 -20.28 0.04
N ARG A 62 -11.57 -19.17 -0.56
CA ARG A 62 -10.79 -17.93 -0.66
C ARG A 62 -11.67 -16.75 -0.32
N VAL A 63 -11.13 -15.83 0.47
CA VAL A 63 -11.79 -14.57 0.86
C VAL A 63 -10.87 -13.40 0.57
N GLU A 64 -11.41 -12.33 0.00
CA GLU A 64 -10.66 -11.09 -0.23
C GLU A 64 -11.50 -9.84 -0.02
N GLY A 65 -10.90 -8.81 0.53
CA GLY A 65 -11.52 -7.51 0.74
C GLY A 65 -10.85 -6.69 1.83
N ASN A 66 -11.57 -5.68 2.29
CA ASN A 66 -11.16 -4.86 3.42
C ASN A 66 -11.96 -5.24 4.67
N PRO A 67 -11.39 -6.05 5.58
CA PRO A 67 -12.12 -6.51 6.77
C PRO A 67 -12.47 -5.36 7.72
N SER A 68 -11.69 -4.28 7.73
CA SER A 68 -11.93 -3.12 8.59
C SER A 68 -13.12 -2.26 8.14
N ARG A 69 -13.65 -2.49 6.93
CA ARG A 69 -14.81 -1.75 6.38
C ARG A 69 -16.14 -2.44 6.55
N ILE A 70 -16.16 -3.66 7.07
CA ILE A 70 -17.43 -4.32 7.38
C ILE A 70 -18.18 -3.46 8.39
N ASP A 71 -19.46 -3.16 8.08
CA ASP A 71 -20.34 -2.30 8.88
C ASP A 71 -19.79 -0.90 9.19
N ARG A 72 -18.88 -0.40 8.34
CA ARG A 72 -18.28 0.92 8.48
C ARG A 72 -18.26 1.69 7.16
N GLN A 73 -18.45 3.00 7.27
CA GLN A 73 -18.41 3.91 6.11
C GLN A 73 -16.99 4.13 5.59
N ASP A 74 -16.02 4.19 6.49
CA ASP A 74 -14.65 4.58 6.21
C ASP A 74 -13.62 3.48 6.55
N ASN A 75 -12.38 3.72 6.12
CA ASN A 75 -11.20 2.94 6.44
C ASN A 75 -10.03 3.84 6.85
N LEU A 76 -10.30 4.98 7.51
CA LEU A 76 -9.22 5.87 7.91
C LEU A 76 -8.25 5.15 8.85
N PHE A 77 -8.76 4.37 9.79
CA PHE A 77 -7.98 3.45 10.59
C PHE A 77 -8.58 2.05 10.52
N GLY A 78 -7.72 1.03 10.55
CA GLY A 78 -8.10 -0.38 10.38
C GLY A 78 -7.52 -1.29 11.45
N TYR A 79 -7.71 -2.59 11.27
CA TYR A 79 -7.12 -3.62 12.11
C TYR A 79 -5.60 -3.68 11.94
N VAL A 80 -4.89 -3.93 13.03
CA VAL A 80 -3.42 -3.88 13.06
C VAL A 80 -2.77 -5.27 12.97
N THR A 81 -3.54 -6.35 13.15
CA THR A 81 -3.06 -7.73 13.10
C THR A 81 -3.83 -8.56 12.08
N ILE A 82 -3.18 -9.59 11.54
CA ILE A 82 -3.83 -10.57 10.65
C ILE A 82 -4.93 -11.32 11.41
N GLU A 83 -4.71 -11.65 12.69
CA GLU A 83 -5.68 -12.29 13.56
C GLU A 83 -7.03 -11.55 13.59
N GLN A 84 -7.00 -10.23 13.77
CA GLN A 84 -8.21 -9.41 13.77
C GLN A 84 -8.94 -9.45 12.42
N CYS A 85 -8.19 -9.42 11.32
CA CYS A 85 -8.76 -9.52 9.98
C CYS A 85 -9.40 -10.89 9.72
N ILE A 86 -8.71 -11.96 10.13
CA ILE A 86 -9.20 -13.34 9.99
C ILE A 86 -10.42 -13.59 10.86
N ALA A 87 -10.49 -13.01 12.06
CA ALA A 87 -11.67 -13.13 12.93
C ALA A 87 -12.93 -12.60 12.23
N VAL A 88 -12.84 -11.45 11.53
CA VAL A 88 -13.95 -10.93 10.73
C VAL A 88 -14.32 -11.88 9.60
N TYR A 89 -13.33 -12.41 8.88
CA TYR A 89 -13.61 -13.35 7.80
C TYR A 89 -14.25 -14.65 8.31
N ASN A 90 -13.80 -15.16 9.45
CA ASN A 90 -14.37 -16.37 10.06
C ASN A 90 -15.84 -16.17 10.49
N GLN A 91 -16.20 -14.97 10.95
CA GLN A 91 -17.61 -14.67 11.22
C GLN A 91 -18.45 -14.71 9.95
N LEU A 92 -17.96 -14.07 8.86
CA LEU A 92 -18.65 -14.13 7.57
C LEU A 92 -18.75 -15.55 7.02
N LEU A 93 -17.69 -16.34 7.11
CA LEU A 93 -17.70 -17.74 6.67
C LEU A 93 -18.73 -18.57 7.42
N ALA A 94 -18.89 -18.33 8.73
CA ALA A 94 -19.89 -19.03 9.55
C ALA A 94 -21.33 -18.76 9.09
N GLU A 95 -21.64 -17.54 8.60
CA GLU A 95 -22.96 -17.18 8.04
C GLU A 95 -23.32 -18.04 6.81
N TYR A 96 -22.30 -18.50 6.07
CA TYR A 96 -22.47 -19.34 4.89
C TYR A 96 -22.24 -20.84 5.17
N GLY A 97 -22.09 -21.23 6.43
CA GLY A 97 -21.81 -22.62 6.80
C GLY A 97 -20.43 -23.13 6.33
N LEU A 98 -19.49 -22.21 6.07
CA LEU A 98 -18.14 -22.51 5.65
C LEU A 98 -17.20 -22.66 6.86
N PRO A 99 -16.18 -23.54 6.79
CA PRO A 99 -15.23 -23.68 7.87
C PRO A 99 -14.35 -22.45 8.04
N ALA A 100 -13.93 -22.20 9.28
CA ALA A 100 -13.06 -21.09 9.63
C ALA A 100 -11.64 -21.27 9.09
N PHE A 101 -10.98 -20.15 8.78
CA PHE A 101 -9.53 -20.10 8.57
C PHE A 101 -8.79 -20.39 9.87
N THR A 102 -7.75 -21.19 9.78
CA THR A 102 -6.89 -21.58 10.90
C THR A 102 -5.44 -21.17 10.64
N ARG A 103 -4.64 -21.07 11.69
CA ARG A 103 -3.20 -20.87 11.54
C ARG A 103 -2.54 -22.09 10.93
N CYS A 104 -1.56 -21.90 10.06
CA CYS A 104 -0.71 -22.97 9.58
C CYS A 104 0.17 -23.46 10.73
N THR A 105 0.33 -24.78 10.85
CA THR A 105 1.29 -25.42 11.73
C THR A 105 2.38 -26.12 10.94
N GLU A 106 2.08 -26.57 9.72
CA GLU A 106 3.04 -27.23 8.84
C GLU A 106 2.77 -26.91 7.35
N ILE A 107 3.81 -27.12 6.54
CA ILE A 107 3.74 -27.13 5.08
C ILE A 107 4.35 -28.42 4.55
N HIS A 108 3.76 -28.98 3.51
CA HIS A 108 4.27 -30.17 2.86
C HIS A 108 4.18 -30.04 1.33
N LEU A 109 4.89 -30.88 0.63
CA LEU A 109 4.78 -30.96 -0.83
C LEU A 109 3.49 -31.68 -1.20
N ARG A 110 2.81 -31.18 -2.20
CA ARG A 110 1.67 -31.86 -2.81
C ARG A 110 2.15 -33.18 -3.46
N ASP A 111 1.40 -34.23 -3.34
CA ASP A 111 1.72 -35.52 -3.95
C ASP A 111 2.00 -35.36 -5.45
N GLY A 112 3.13 -35.89 -5.90
CA GLY A 112 3.59 -35.81 -7.28
C GLY A 112 4.21 -34.45 -7.69
N ALA A 113 4.36 -33.50 -6.76
CA ALA A 113 4.98 -32.20 -7.05
C ALA A 113 6.51 -32.28 -7.01
N SER A 114 7.16 -31.35 -7.75
CA SER A 114 8.62 -31.27 -7.81
C SER A 114 9.25 -30.50 -6.65
N GLY A 115 8.46 -29.74 -5.91
CA GLY A 115 8.93 -28.82 -4.85
C GLY A 115 9.53 -27.51 -5.34
N ALA A 116 9.58 -27.31 -6.65
CA ALA A 116 10.25 -26.14 -7.25
C ALA A 116 9.33 -24.93 -7.50
N ARG A 117 8.01 -25.14 -7.44
CA ARG A 117 7.02 -24.11 -7.76
C ARG A 117 6.17 -23.72 -6.55
N PRO A 118 5.72 -22.45 -6.44
CA PRO A 118 4.89 -22.01 -5.32
C PRO A 118 3.58 -22.82 -5.14
N GLY A 119 3.03 -23.40 -6.20
CA GLY A 119 1.83 -24.23 -6.17
C GLY A 119 2.08 -25.68 -5.72
N ASP A 120 3.34 -26.11 -5.60
CA ASP A 120 3.71 -27.47 -5.18
C ASP A 120 3.63 -27.63 -3.65
N TRP A 121 3.58 -26.51 -2.91
CA TRP A 121 3.49 -26.51 -1.45
C TRP A 121 2.05 -26.34 -0.99
N VAL A 122 1.65 -27.15 -0.03
CA VAL A 122 0.34 -27.10 0.63
C VAL A 122 0.56 -26.88 2.11
N ALA A 123 -0.29 -26.02 2.69
CA ALA A 123 -0.33 -25.75 4.12
C ALA A 123 -1.59 -26.35 4.72
N ASP A 124 -1.52 -26.76 5.98
CA ASP A 124 -2.65 -27.24 6.78
C ASP A 124 -3.58 -26.12 7.24
N GLY A 125 -3.22 -24.85 7.02
CA GLY A 125 -3.97 -23.68 7.43
C GLY A 125 -4.05 -22.58 6.34
N CYS A 126 -4.31 -21.37 6.80
CA CYS A 126 -4.60 -20.21 5.97
C CYS A 126 -3.35 -19.65 5.28
N VAL A 127 -3.45 -19.46 3.98
CA VAL A 127 -2.41 -18.93 3.09
C VAL A 127 -2.75 -17.51 2.66
N ILE A 128 -1.80 -16.59 2.81
CA ILE A 128 -1.96 -15.19 2.41
C ILE A 128 -1.59 -15.05 0.93
N ASP A 129 -2.54 -14.60 0.11
CA ASP A 129 -2.36 -14.37 -1.32
C ASP A 129 -2.03 -12.89 -1.63
N ARG A 130 -2.52 -11.97 -0.80
CA ARG A 130 -2.24 -10.54 -0.86
C ARG A 130 -2.51 -9.88 0.48
N ILE A 131 -1.67 -8.92 0.86
CA ILE A 131 -1.89 -8.03 2.00
C ILE A 131 -1.49 -6.61 1.65
N ASP A 132 -2.34 -5.63 1.97
CA ASP A 132 -2.07 -4.21 1.81
C ASP A 132 -1.80 -3.60 3.18
N LEU A 133 -0.55 -3.19 3.38
CA LEU A 133 -0.09 -2.52 4.59
C LEU A 133 -0.24 -1.01 4.41
N THR A 134 -0.82 -0.35 5.39
CA THR A 134 -1.21 1.05 5.27
C THR A 134 -0.81 1.86 6.50
N THR A 135 -0.33 3.07 6.27
CA THR A 135 -0.07 4.07 7.31
C THR A 135 -0.60 5.43 6.86
N ASN A 136 -1.24 6.14 7.77
CA ASN A 136 -1.60 7.54 7.59
C ASN A 136 -0.56 8.40 8.34
N VAL A 137 -0.03 9.41 7.66
CA VAL A 137 0.88 10.38 8.25
C VAL A 137 0.28 11.77 8.17
N SER A 138 0.53 12.60 9.17
CA SER A 138 0.15 14.01 9.18
C SER A 138 1.32 14.85 8.69
N VAL A 139 1.09 15.67 7.68
CA VAL A 139 2.09 16.61 7.15
C VAL A 139 1.71 18.07 7.43
N GLY A 140 0.61 18.29 8.15
CA GLY A 140 0.06 19.59 8.46
C GLY A 140 -0.85 20.15 7.36
N GLU A 141 -1.73 21.04 7.77
CA GLU A 141 -2.71 21.66 6.88
C GLU A 141 -2.04 22.36 5.69
N GLY A 142 -2.58 22.18 4.49
CA GLY A 142 -2.08 22.79 3.24
C GLY A 142 -0.80 22.17 2.67
N ASN A 143 -0.12 21.25 3.38
CA ASN A 143 1.19 20.74 2.98
C ASN A 143 1.15 19.47 2.10
N VAL A 144 -0.01 18.83 1.94
CA VAL A 144 -0.16 17.55 1.26
C VAL A 144 0.41 17.56 -0.16
N LEU A 145 0.09 18.58 -0.96
CA LEU A 145 0.57 18.65 -2.34
C LEU A 145 2.08 18.82 -2.44
N ALA A 146 2.66 19.66 -1.55
CA ALA A 146 4.11 19.87 -1.51
C ALA A 146 4.83 18.57 -1.09
N TYR A 147 4.29 17.86 -0.11
CA TYR A 147 4.82 16.59 0.35
C TYR A 147 4.76 15.50 -0.75
N LEU A 148 3.62 15.33 -1.43
CA LEU A 148 3.48 14.37 -2.53
C LEU A 148 4.40 14.68 -3.71
N ARG A 149 4.57 15.98 -4.07
CA ARG A 149 5.56 16.39 -5.06
C ARG A 149 6.98 16.01 -4.64
N GLY A 150 7.34 16.26 -3.38
CA GLY A 150 8.62 15.81 -2.82
C GLY A 150 8.80 14.30 -2.93
N LEU A 151 7.82 13.51 -2.49
CA LEU A 151 7.85 12.05 -2.59
C LEU A 151 8.07 11.57 -4.04
N SER A 152 7.47 12.22 -5.03
CA SER A 152 7.59 11.83 -6.44
C SER A 152 9.02 11.94 -6.99
N THR A 153 9.88 12.72 -6.33
CA THR A 153 11.30 12.82 -6.72
C THR A 153 12.15 11.67 -6.18
N GLN A 154 11.62 10.91 -5.23
CA GLN A 154 12.34 9.85 -4.55
C GLN A 154 12.25 8.52 -5.28
N ARG A 155 13.32 7.72 -5.18
CA ARG A 155 13.37 6.35 -5.70
C ARG A 155 13.26 5.33 -4.57
N ILE A 156 12.62 4.21 -4.86
CA ILE A 156 12.59 3.03 -4.00
C ILE A 156 13.14 1.85 -4.81
N GLY A 157 14.38 1.47 -4.55
CA GLY A 157 15.10 0.50 -5.35
C GLY A 157 15.18 0.94 -6.83
N HIS A 158 14.67 0.13 -7.74
CA HIS A 158 14.61 0.44 -9.17
C HIS A 158 13.36 1.23 -9.60
N SER A 159 12.41 1.44 -8.70
CA SER A 159 11.16 2.16 -8.99
C SER A 159 11.35 3.66 -8.83
N VAL A 160 10.75 4.42 -9.73
CA VAL A 160 10.76 5.90 -9.75
C VAL A 160 9.38 6.37 -9.30
N GLY A 161 9.34 7.42 -8.47
CA GLY A 161 8.08 8.06 -8.12
C GLY A 161 7.43 8.70 -9.35
N TYR A 162 6.16 8.42 -9.55
CA TYR A 162 5.32 9.02 -10.59
C TYR A 162 4.19 9.79 -9.94
N LEU A 163 4.18 11.11 -10.12
CA LEU A 163 3.10 11.98 -9.65
C LEU A 163 1.99 12.00 -10.70
N TYR A 164 0.76 11.70 -10.28
CA TYR A 164 -0.41 11.77 -11.16
C TYR A 164 -0.70 13.22 -11.59
N PRO A 165 -1.36 13.43 -12.75
CA PRO A 165 -1.64 14.77 -13.28
C PRO A 165 -2.40 15.69 -12.31
N ASN A 166 -3.25 15.13 -11.44
CA ASN A 166 -3.96 15.88 -10.41
C ASN A 166 -3.08 16.30 -9.21
N GLY A 167 -1.82 15.88 -9.17
CA GLY A 167 -0.88 16.17 -8.08
C GLY A 167 -1.21 15.52 -6.73
N ARG A 168 -2.22 14.65 -6.67
CA ARG A 168 -2.78 14.12 -5.43
C ARG A 168 -2.38 12.67 -5.11
N THR A 169 -1.66 12.02 -6.03
CA THR A 169 -1.21 10.63 -5.87
C THR A 169 0.18 10.46 -6.45
N VAL A 170 1.03 9.75 -5.72
CA VAL A 170 2.33 9.28 -6.17
C VAL A 170 2.34 7.77 -6.10
N ASP A 171 2.85 7.09 -7.13
CA ASP A 171 3.16 5.67 -7.06
C ASP A 171 4.62 5.39 -7.46
N TRP A 172 5.11 4.20 -7.09
CA TRP A 172 6.44 3.73 -7.42
C TRP A 172 6.35 2.49 -8.29
N THR A 173 6.42 2.72 -9.60
CA THR A 173 6.47 1.65 -10.59
C THR A 173 7.84 1.60 -11.28
N ALA A 174 8.20 0.44 -11.82
CA ALA A 174 9.36 0.38 -12.68
C ALA A 174 9.10 1.20 -13.95
N ALA A 175 10.12 1.94 -14.41
CA ALA A 175 10.02 2.78 -15.60
C ALA A 175 9.39 2.02 -16.78
N GLY A 176 8.33 2.59 -17.38
CA GLY A 176 7.62 2.01 -18.51
C GLY A 176 6.58 0.93 -18.16
N LYS A 177 6.38 0.58 -16.90
CA LYS A 177 5.34 -0.38 -16.49
C LYS A 177 4.13 0.34 -15.90
N ARG A 178 2.92 -0.04 -16.37
CA ARG A 178 1.66 0.37 -15.76
C ARG A 178 1.36 -0.49 -14.52
N LYS A 179 0.47 -0.01 -13.62
CA LYS A 179 0.05 -0.66 -12.38
C LYS A 179 -0.20 -2.17 -12.49
N GLY A 180 -0.84 -2.63 -13.58
CA GLY A 180 -1.14 -4.05 -13.80
C GLY A 180 0.07 -4.95 -14.05
N GLY A 181 1.27 -4.40 -14.35
CA GLY A 181 2.50 -5.15 -14.62
C GLY A 181 3.39 -5.38 -13.39
N VAL A 182 2.98 -4.92 -12.22
CA VAL A 182 3.77 -5.07 -10.98
C VAL A 182 3.50 -6.43 -10.35
N ARG A 183 4.50 -7.34 -10.37
CA ARG A 183 4.35 -8.73 -9.88
C ARG A 183 4.53 -8.88 -8.39
N LEU A 184 5.48 -8.16 -7.80
CA LEU A 184 5.92 -8.39 -6.43
C LEU A 184 5.17 -7.52 -5.42
N GLN A 185 5.28 -6.22 -5.57
CA GLN A 185 4.69 -5.26 -4.66
C GLN A 185 4.40 -3.94 -5.37
N TYR A 186 3.35 -3.25 -4.91
CA TYR A 186 2.97 -1.95 -5.43
C TYR A 186 2.87 -0.95 -4.28
N ARG A 187 3.45 0.22 -4.46
CA ARG A 187 3.53 1.26 -3.44
C ARG A 187 2.91 2.54 -3.96
N LYS A 188 2.11 3.19 -3.15
CA LYS A 188 1.52 4.50 -3.45
C LYS A 188 1.38 5.36 -2.21
N ALA A 189 1.36 6.67 -2.43
CA ALA A 189 1.02 7.66 -1.41
C ALA A 189 0.02 8.65 -2.01
N TYR A 190 -0.99 9.06 -1.24
CA TYR A 190 -2.02 9.96 -1.76
C TYR A 190 -2.70 10.80 -0.68
N ASP A 191 -3.33 11.88 -1.15
CA ASP A 191 -4.16 12.79 -0.35
C ASP A 191 -5.44 12.08 0.10
N LYS A 192 -5.54 11.79 1.40
CA LYS A 192 -6.67 11.03 1.93
C LYS A 192 -7.96 11.83 1.98
N ALA A 193 -7.87 13.14 2.25
CA ALA A 193 -9.05 14.00 2.24
C ALA A 193 -9.67 14.09 0.84
N PHE A 194 -8.82 14.28 -0.17
CA PHE A 194 -9.25 14.32 -1.57
C PHE A 194 -9.87 12.99 -2.00
N GLU A 195 -9.24 11.87 -1.69
CA GLU A 195 -9.78 10.55 -2.03
C GLU A 195 -11.16 10.32 -1.42
N MET A 196 -11.35 10.68 -0.15
CA MET A 196 -12.66 10.56 0.51
C MET A 196 -13.71 11.51 -0.10
N GLY A 197 -13.30 12.73 -0.47
CA GLY A 197 -14.16 13.70 -1.15
C GLY A 197 -14.65 13.21 -2.51
N GLU A 198 -13.78 12.59 -3.30
CA GLU A 198 -14.09 12.12 -4.65
C GLU A 198 -14.86 10.79 -4.67
N HIS A 199 -14.59 9.90 -3.71
CA HIS A 199 -15.10 8.52 -3.79
C HIS A 199 -16.09 8.16 -2.68
N LEU A 200 -15.83 8.56 -1.44
CA LEU A 200 -16.67 8.19 -0.31
C LEU A 200 -17.90 9.12 -0.18
N ARG A 201 -17.65 10.42 -0.14
CA ARG A 201 -18.69 11.45 0.07
C ARG A 201 -19.84 11.37 -0.95
N PRO A 202 -19.59 11.31 -2.28
CA PRO A 202 -20.69 11.23 -3.26
C PRO A 202 -21.50 9.95 -3.15
N ARG A 203 -20.86 8.86 -2.70
CA ARG A 203 -21.55 7.59 -2.47
C ARG A 203 -22.47 7.66 -1.27
N VAL A 204 -22.01 8.19 -0.15
CA VAL A 204 -22.80 8.34 1.08
C VAL A 204 -23.94 9.33 0.86
N LEU A 205 -23.70 10.45 0.18
CA LEU A 205 -24.73 11.40 -0.21
C LEU A 205 -25.86 10.73 -1.03
N ARG A 206 -25.49 9.88 -1.98
CA ARG A 206 -26.46 9.16 -2.84
C ARG A 206 -27.27 8.13 -2.06
N MET A 207 -26.65 7.47 -1.06
CA MET A 207 -27.32 6.41 -0.29
C MET A 207 -28.20 6.95 0.83
N PHE A 208 -27.82 8.04 1.48
CA PHE A 208 -28.43 8.51 2.73
C PHE A 208 -29.01 9.92 2.65
N GLY A 209 -28.69 10.70 1.61
CA GLY A 209 -29.11 12.09 1.47
C GLY A 209 -28.16 13.08 2.17
N ASP A 210 -28.42 14.39 1.91
CA ASP A 210 -27.55 15.49 2.34
C ASP A 210 -27.69 15.85 3.84
N GLU A 211 -28.83 15.60 4.46
CA GLU A 211 -29.08 15.86 5.89
C GLU A 211 -28.79 14.64 6.79
N SER A 212 -28.15 13.59 6.24
CA SER A 212 -27.94 12.35 7.00
C SER A 212 -26.78 12.46 8.00
N PRO A 213 -26.88 11.82 9.18
CA PRO A 213 -25.78 11.72 10.12
C PRO A 213 -24.59 10.96 9.56
N GLU A 214 -24.81 10.09 8.57
CA GLU A 214 -23.78 9.39 7.82
C GLU A 214 -22.94 10.34 6.99
N LEU A 215 -23.55 11.28 6.27
CA LEU A 215 -22.84 12.28 5.50
C LEU A 215 -22.12 13.27 6.41
N ALA A 216 -22.76 13.70 7.49
CA ALA A 216 -22.13 14.57 8.47
C ALA A 216 -20.86 13.95 9.07
N TYR A 217 -20.88 12.64 9.37
CA TYR A 217 -19.70 11.91 9.82
C TYR A 217 -18.58 11.88 8.77
N VAL A 218 -18.92 11.65 7.49
CA VAL A 218 -17.93 11.65 6.40
C VAL A 218 -17.34 13.05 6.20
N ASP A 219 -18.15 14.10 6.26
CA ASP A 219 -17.67 15.49 6.16
C ASP A 219 -16.75 15.85 7.33
N GLN A 220 -17.03 15.34 8.54
CA GLN A 220 -16.16 15.48 9.70
C GLN A 220 -14.81 14.76 9.48
N LEU A 221 -14.81 13.55 8.89
CA LEU A 221 -13.59 12.84 8.54
C LEU A 221 -12.74 13.59 7.51
N ILE A 222 -13.37 14.13 6.45
CA ILE A 222 -12.70 14.93 5.42
C ILE A 222 -12.09 16.19 6.04
N SER A 223 -12.83 16.90 6.88
CA SER A 223 -12.36 18.07 7.61
C SER A 223 -11.14 17.74 8.48
N TYR A 224 -11.22 16.64 9.24
CA TYR A 224 -10.11 16.13 10.03
C TYR A 224 -8.86 15.83 9.18
N CYS A 225 -9.03 15.15 8.04
CA CYS A 225 -7.93 14.85 7.12
C CYS A 225 -7.31 16.10 6.51
N ASN A 226 -8.09 17.13 6.18
CA ASN A 226 -7.59 18.40 5.68
C ASN A 226 -6.81 19.16 6.76
N GLN A 227 -7.36 19.28 7.96
CA GLN A 227 -6.75 19.99 9.09
C GLN A 227 -5.40 19.40 9.48
N HIS A 228 -5.27 18.08 9.42
CA HIS A 228 -4.01 17.38 9.71
C HIS A 228 -3.11 17.19 8.49
N GLY A 229 -3.58 17.51 7.28
CA GLY A 229 -2.85 17.23 6.04
C GLY A 229 -2.54 15.74 5.92
N VAL A 230 -3.57 14.89 5.91
CA VAL A 230 -3.37 13.43 5.97
C VAL A 230 -2.95 12.88 4.62
N VAL A 231 -1.76 12.29 4.57
CA VAL A 231 -1.28 11.47 3.45
C VAL A 231 -1.35 10.01 3.83
N ARG A 232 -1.98 9.21 2.99
CA ARG A 232 -2.00 7.75 3.13
C ARG A 232 -0.90 7.13 2.29
N GLN A 233 -0.12 6.26 2.93
CA GLN A 233 0.93 5.47 2.30
C GLN A 233 0.50 4.00 2.33
N GLU A 234 0.38 3.38 1.15
CA GLU A 234 -0.06 2.00 0.98
C GLU A 234 1.00 1.17 0.26
N GLN A 235 1.20 -0.04 0.75
CA GLN A 235 2.08 -1.04 0.17
C GLN A 235 1.32 -2.35 -0.01
N GLU A 236 1.03 -2.69 -1.26
CA GLU A 236 0.43 -3.95 -1.66
C GLU A 236 1.53 -5.00 -1.81
N LEU A 237 1.52 -6.03 -1.00
CA LEU A 237 2.39 -7.20 -1.08
C LEU A 237 1.64 -8.35 -1.74
N LYS A 238 2.15 -8.82 -2.89
CA LYS A 238 1.52 -9.86 -3.69
C LYS A 238 2.09 -11.23 -3.39
N GLN A 239 1.38 -12.27 -3.79
CA GLN A 239 1.71 -13.67 -3.54
C GLN A 239 3.18 -14.02 -3.80
N GLU A 240 3.75 -13.58 -4.92
CA GLU A 240 5.14 -13.90 -5.27
C GLU A 240 6.14 -13.24 -4.30
N PHE A 241 5.88 -12.00 -3.87
CA PHE A 241 6.69 -11.34 -2.87
C PHE A 241 6.59 -12.05 -1.52
N LEU A 242 5.36 -12.35 -1.08
CA LEU A 242 5.10 -13.06 0.17
C LEU A 242 5.77 -14.44 0.20
N SER A 243 5.79 -15.15 -0.94
CA SER A 243 6.49 -16.44 -1.06
C SER A 243 8.00 -16.30 -0.91
N ARG A 244 8.61 -15.28 -1.54
CA ARG A 244 10.06 -15.03 -1.47
C ARG A 244 10.52 -14.63 -0.07
N GLU A 245 9.70 -13.87 0.66
CA GLU A 245 10.01 -13.42 2.01
C GLU A 245 9.58 -14.41 3.11
N GLY A 246 8.98 -15.56 2.75
CA GLY A 246 8.50 -16.54 3.70
C GLY A 246 7.29 -16.08 4.53
N LEU A 247 6.48 -15.13 3.99
CA LEU A 247 5.36 -14.47 4.68
C LEU A 247 3.99 -14.95 4.21
N ARG A 248 3.95 -16.09 3.53
CA ARG A 248 2.73 -16.57 2.91
C ARG A 248 1.86 -17.40 3.85
N TYR A 249 2.46 -18.14 4.78
CA TYR A 249 1.77 -19.12 5.61
C TYR A 249 1.48 -18.52 6.99
N TRP A 250 0.22 -18.13 7.23
CA TRP A 250 -0.17 -17.47 8.48
C TRP A 250 0.01 -18.41 9.67
N GLY A 251 0.80 -18.01 10.65
CA GLY A 251 1.19 -18.83 11.81
C GLY A 251 2.63 -19.33 11.76
N LEU A 252 3.27 -19.40 10.57
CA LEU A 252 4.65 -19.88 10.40
C LEU A 252 5.68 -18.75 10.27
N PHE A 253 5.29 -17.49 10.40
CA PHE A 253 6.19 -16.35 10.38
C PHE A 253 5.88 -15.35 11.48
N ASN A 254 6.85 -14.50 11.81
CA ASN A 254 6.66 -13.41 12.75
C ASN A 254 6.04 -12.19 12.03
N GLU A 255 4.84 -11.79 12.42
CA GLU A 255 4.11 -10.64 11.82
C GLU A 255 4.88 -9.31 11.92
N ASN A 256 5.85 -9.17 12.86
CA ASN A 256 6.71 -8.00 12.92
C ASN A 256 7.52 -7.78 11.63
N ARG A 257 7.82 -8.86 10.88
CA ARG A 257 8.50 -8.76 9.58
C ARG A 257 7.70 -7.93 8.56
N LEU A 258 6.38 -7.99 8.59
CA LEU A 258 5.52 -7.14 7.76
C LEU A 258 5.67 -5.66 8.13
N ARG A 259 5.82 -5.35 9.41
CA ARG A 259 6.08 -4.00 9.89
C ARG A 259 7.44 -3.51 9.41
N ASP A 260 8.49 -4.32 9.53
CA ASP A 260 9.84 -3.96 9.07
C ASP A 260 9.85 -3.61 7.58
N ILE A 261 9.19 -4.44 6.75
CA ILE A 261 9.07 -4.23 5.30
C ILE A 261 8.31 -2.92 5.01
N HIS A 262 7.27 -2.62 5.76
CA HIS A 262 6.51 -1.39 5.59
C HIS A 262 7.30 -0.15 6.06
N ASP A 263 8.04 -0.25 7.15
CA ASP A 263 8.89 0.81 7.67
C ASP A 263 10.03 1.15 6.71
N GLU A 264 10.58 0.16 5.97
CA GLU A 264 11.52 0.39 4.87
C GLU A 264 10.90 1.25 3.75
N PHE A 265 9.61 1.04 3.44
CA PHE A 265 8.88 1.88 2.49
C PHE A 265 8.64 3.28 3.07
N LEU A 266 8.20 3.39 4.31
CA LEU A 266 7.95 4.68 4.96
C LEU A 266 9.23 5.52 5.08
N ALA A 267 10.39 4.88 5.19
CA ALA A 267 11.67 5.57 5.25
C ALA A 267 12.02 6.39 3.99
N VAL A 268 11.22 6.28 2.91
CA VAL A 268 11.38 7.10 1.70
C VAL A 268 11.28 8.60 2.01
N ASP A 269 10.47 9.00 2.97
CA ASP A 269 10.29 10.41 3.36
C ASP A 269 11.50 10.96 4.14
N LYS A 270 12.29 10.10 4.80
CA LYS A 270 13.55 10.53 5.43
C LYS A 270 14.52 11.14 4.42
N LYS A 271 14.39 10.77 3.14
CA LYS A 271 15.18 11.30 2.03
C LYS A 271 14.72 12.69 1.58
N LEU A 272 13.49 13.10 1.92
CA LEU A 272 12.96 14.43 1.57
C LEU A 272 13.72 15.57 2.26
N LYS A 273 14.40 15.30 3.37
CA LYS A 273 15.25 16.28 4.06
C LYS A 273 16.35 16.88 3.19
N VAL A 274 16.66 16.22 2.05
CA VAL A 274 17.76 16.58 1.15
C VAL A 274 17.33 17.59 0.08
N THR A 275 16.07 17.62 -0.32
CA THR A 275 15.58 18.47 -1.44
C THR A 275 15.43 19.95 -1.07
N ALA A 276 15.53 20.31 0.20
CA ALA A 276 15.40 21.68 0.70
C ALA A 276 16.75 22.30 1.11
N MET A 277 17.87 21.74 0.68
CA MET A 277 19.18 22.08 1.23
C MET A 277 19.96 23.11 0.39
N ASP A 278 20.60 24.03 1.08
CA ASP A 278 21.64 24.87 0.50
C ASP A 278 22.97 24.06 0.29
N LEU A 279 23.94 24.70 -0.37
CA LEU A 279 25.26 24.12 -0.67
C LEU A 279 25.92 23.52 0.59
N ALA A 280 25.87 24.23 1.70
CA ALA A 280 26.51 23.83 2.95
C ALA A 280 25.88 22.56 3.51
N THR A 281 24.57 22.47 3.47
CA THR A 281 23.82 21.35 4.01
C THR A 281 24.02 20.06 3.19
N ILE A 282 24.01 20.15 1.84
CA ILE A 282 24.30 19.00 0.96
C ILE A 282 25.73 18.51 1.20
N SER A 283 26.67 19.44 1.28
CA SER A 283 28.08 19.14 1.52
C SER A 283 28.31 18.46 2.88
N GLN A 284 27.72 18.98 3.94
CA GLN A 284 27.80 18.41 5.29
C GLN A 284 27.19 17.00 5.35
N GLN A 285 26.07 16.78 4.67
CA GLN A 285 25.43 15.47 4.66
C GLN A 285 26.27 14.44 3.92
N LEU A 286 26.87 14.78 2.77
CA LEU A 286 27.78 13.90 2.03
C LEU A 286 28.96 13.44 2.87
N ILE A 287 29.46 14.32 3.74
CA ILE A 287 30.54 14.00 4.68
C ILE A 287 30.02 13.15 5.85
N ALA A 288 28.89 13.55 6.45
CA ALA A 288 28.33 12.88 7.62
C ALA A 288 27.88 11.43 7.33
N GLU A 289 27.39 11.17 6.12
CA GLU A 289 27.03 9.82 5.67
C GLU A 289 28.22 9.03 5.08
N GLY A 290 29.43 9.60 5.14
CA GLY A 290 30.65 8.92 4.67
C GLY A 290 30.73 8.72 3.16
N VAL A 291 29.87 9.39 2.38
CA VAL A 291 29.85 9.28 0.91
C VAL A 291 31.12 9.85 0.29
N VAL A 292 31.66 10.90 0.91
CA VAL A 292 32.95 11.50 0.58
C VAL A 292 33.68 11.93 1.86
N THR A 293 35.04 11.86 1.84
CA THR A 293 35.86 12.25 2.98
C THR A 293 36.43 13.67 2.85
N SER A 294 36.39 14.25 1.65
CA SER A 294 36.96 15.54 1.34
C SER A 294 35.88 16.62 1.20
N THR A 295 36.01 17.73 1.92
CA THR A 295 35.14 18.90 1.82
C THR A 295 35.11 19.45 0.39
N TYR A 296 36.20 19.41 -0.34
CA TYR A 296 36.22 19.81 -1.75
C TYR A 296 35.31 18.91 -2.61
N ALA A 297 35.43 17.58 -2.45
CA ALA A 297 34.58 16.65 -3.20
C ALA A 297 33.10 16.78 -2.82
N ALA A 298 32.80 17.07 -1.56
CA ALA A 298 31.47 17.33 -1.08
C ALA A 298 30.86 18.60 -1.73
N ASN A 299 31.62 19.71 -1.69
CA ASN A 299 31.21 20.99 -2.27
C ASN A 299 31.00 20.91 -3.79
N MET A 300 31.89 20.23 -4.51
CA MET A 300 31.73 20.02 -5.96
C MET A 300 30.48 19.18 -6.28
N THR A 301 30.19 18.19 -5.45
CA THR A 301 28.99 17.36 -5.63
C THR A 301 27.71 18.15 -5.29
N ALA A 302 27.75 18.96 -4.23
CA ALA A 302 26.64 19.84 -3.86
C ALA A 302 26.37 20.90 -4.93
N MET A 303 27.41 21.48 -5.54
CA MET A 303 27.28 22.43 -6.65
C MET A 303 26.55 21.81 -7.85
N VAL A 304 26.84 20.54 -8.18
CA VAL A 304 26.15 19.83 -9.25
C VAL A 304 24.65 19.66 -8.92
N ALA A 305 24.31 19.38 -7.67
CA ALA A 305 22.91 19.29 -7.24
C ALA A 305 22.18 20.66 -7.35
N ILE A 306 22.86 21.75 -6.98
CA ILE A 306 22.30 23.09 -7.10
C ILE A 306 22.13 23.50 -8.57
N ASN A 307 23.11 23.24 -9.42
CA ASN A 307 23.00 23.51 -10.86
C ASN A 307 21.83 22.75 -11.48
N TRP A 308 21.66 21.47 -11.10
CA TRP A 308 20.52 20.68 -11.51
C TRP A 308 19.20 21.27 -10.97
N SER A 309 19.12 21.69 -9.72
CA SER A 309 17.94 22.34 -9.14
C SER A 309 17.59 23.68 -9.82
N ASN A 310 18.59 24.34 -10.40
CA ASN A 310 18.43 25.55 -11.22
C ASN A 310 18.13 25.25 -12.71
N GLY A 311 17.80 24.00 -13.04
CA GLY A 311 17.35 23.61 -14.39
C GLY A 311 18.45 23.21 -15.36
N GLN A 312 19.71 23.05 -14.92
CA GLN A 312 20.75 22.53 -15.79
C GLN A 312 20.50 21.04 -16.11
N PRO A 313 20.45 20.66 -17.41
CA PRO A 313 20.21 19.29 -17.80
C PRO A 313 21.41 18.40 -17.44
N PHE A 314 21.10 17.17 -17.04
CA PHE A 314 22.13 16.14 -16.77
C PHE A 314 22.58 15.49 -18.10
N ASP A 315 23.87 15.70 -18.44
CA ASP A 315 24.49 14.98 -19.56
C ASP A 315 24.90 13.57 -19.14
N LYS A 316 24.22 12.56 -19.69
CA LYS A 316 24.46 11.14 -19.43
C LYS A 316 25.84 10.65 -19.90
N ASN A 317 26.47 11.35 -20.87
CA ASN A 317 27.77 10.98 -21.43
C ASN A 317 28.93 11.57 -20.62
N ASN A 318 28.67 12.52 -19.75
CA ASN A 318 29.70 13.15 -18.91
C ASN A 318 30.06 12.28 -17.71
N ARG A 319 31.24 11.66 -17.75
CA ARG A 319 31.75 10.77 -16.68
C ARG A 319 31.86 11.46 -15.32
N SER A 320 32.21 12.75 -15.29
CA SER A 320 32.29 13.53 -14.05
C SER A 320 30.90 13.68 -13.42
N LEU A 321 29.88 14.02 -14.22
CA LEU A 321 28.51 14.12 -13.75
C LEU A 321 27.95 12.77 -13.27
N GLN A 322 28.33 11.67 -13.90
CA GLN A 322 27.97 10.31 -13.44
C GLN A 322 28.53 10.02 -12.04
N LYS A 323 29.77 10.42 -11.76
CA LYS A 323 30.39 10.28 -10.42
C LYS A 323 29.62 11.10 -9.37
N HIS A 324 29.25 12.33 -9.69
CA HIS A 324 28.45 13.17 -8.77
C HIS A 324 27.04 12.62 -8.60
N ARG A 325 26.42 12.13 -9.67
CA ARG A 325 25.12 11.45 -9.59
C ARG A 325 25.14 10.24 -8.66
N ALA A 326 26.20 9.40 -8.77
CA ALA A 326 26.33 8.22 -7.90
C ALA A 326 26.42 8.60 -6.42
N ARG A 327 27.12 9.69 -6.09
CA ARG A 327 27.22 10.22 -4.73
C ARG A 327 25.89 10.82 -4.24
N LEU A 328 25.25 11.63 -5.07
CA LEU A 328 23.97 12.28 -4.75
C LEU A 328 22.85 11.26 -4.53
N ARG A 329 22.88 10.15 -5.28
CA ARG A 329 21.92 9.07 -5.06
C ARG A 329 22.02 8.41 -3.69
N GLN A 330 23.22 8.38 -3.09
CA GLN A 330 23.39 7.83 -1.74
C GLN A 330 22.68 8.67 -0.68
N ILE A 331 22.60 9.98 -0.92
CA ILE A 331 21.85 10.92 -0.07
C ILE A 331 20.43 11.21 -0.61
N GLY A 332 19.94 10.42 -1.58
CA GLY A 332 18.57 10.47 -2.09
C GLY A 332 18.29 11.43 -3.25
N ILE A 333 19.31 12.13 -3.80
CA ILE A 333 19.16 13.03 -4.96
C ILE A 333 19.50 12.28 -6.25
N ASP A 334 18.58 12.21 -7.23
CA ASP A 334 18.87 11.69 -8.57
C ASP A 334 18.73 12.78 -9.64
N ILE A 335 19.86 13.26 -10.14
CA ILE A 335 19.96 14.33 -11.14
C ILE A 335 19.74 13.85 -12.59
N ALA A 336 19.32 12.60 -12.82
CA ALA A 336 19.13 12.07 -14.17
C ALA A 336 17.87 12.61 -14.87
N ASN A 337 16.89 13.06 -14.10
CA ASN A 337 15.67 13.66 -14.61
C ASN A 337 15.76 15.20 -14.51
N PRO A 338 15.18 15.97 -15.44
CA PRO A 338 15.13 17.42 -15.31
C PRO A 338 14.54 17.82 -13.95
N CYS A 339 15.20 18.77 -13.30
CA CYS A 339 14.62 19.41 -12.14
C CYS A 339 13.47 20.31 -12.62
N ASP A 340 12.27 20.05 -12.16
CA ASP A 340 11.15 20.94 -12.42
C ASP A 340 11.28 22.19 -11.53
N THR A 341 11.91 23.23 -12.08
CA THR A 341 12.20 24.49 -11.37
C THR A 341 10.95 25.23 -10.90
N SER A 342 9.77 24.95 -11.50
CA SER A 342 8.50 25.48 -10.99
C SER A 342 8.14 24.94 -9.60
N ARG A 343 8.82 23.86 -9.18
CA ARG A 343 8.65 23.18 -7.89
C ARG A 343 9.57 23.70 -6.78
N PHE A 344 10.56 24.55 -7.09
CA PHE A 344 11.61 24.98 -6.17
C PHE A 344 11.72 26.51 -6.06
N THR A 345 10.60 27.22 -5.89
CA THR A 345 10.68 28.62 -5.44
C THR A 345 11.17 28.69 -3.99
N PRO A 346 11.94 29.72 -3.59
CA PRO A 346 12.48 29.87 -2.22
C PRO A 346 11.44 29.75 -1.11
N VAL A 347 10.18 30.09 -1.39
CA VAL A 347 9.04 29.94 -0.47
C VAL A 347 8.67 28.46 -0.28
N ILE A 348 8.77 27.64 -1.33
CA ILE A 348 8.52 26.18 -1.26
C ILE A 348 9.64 25.49 -0.48
N VAL A 349 10.87 25.99 -0.54
CA VAL A 349 12.00 25.47 0.25
C VAL A 349 11.78 25.67 1.75
N ARG A 350 11.22 26.80 2.20
CA ARG A 350 10.84 27.00 3.60
C ARG A 350 9.70 26.09 4.05
N GLN A 351 8.69 25.94 3.22
CA GLN A 351 7.58 25.01 3.50
C GLN A 351 8.01 23.54 3.43
N ALA A 352 8.93 23.16 2.55
CA ALA A 352 9.49 21.82 2.51
C ALA A 352 10.32 21.48 3.76
N ARG A 353 10.97 22.45 4.40
CA ARG A 353 11.64 22.24 5.70
C ARG A 353 10.65 21.88 6.83
N GLU A 354 9.47 22.46 6.83
CA GLU A 354 8.42 22.14 7.82
C GLU A 354 7.68 20.85 7.44
N VAL A 355 7.50 20.59 6.15
CA VAL A 355 6.81 19.42 5.58
C VAL A 355 7.60 18.11 5.72
N THR A 356 8.90 18.15 6.03
CA THR A 356 9.70 16.94 6.28
C THR A 356 9.43 16.30 7.64
N LYS A 357 8.67 16.93 8.53
CA LYS A 357 8.22 16.31 9.77
C LYS A 357 6.86 15.69 9.53
N THR A 358 6.82 14.36 9.50
CA THR A 358 5.59 13.59 9.60
C THR A 358 5.33 13.28 11.07
N TYR A 359 4.07 13.34 11.46
CA TYR A 359 3.63 13.03 12.80
C TYR A 359 2.68 11.85 12.74
N ASP A 360 2.68 11.04 13.77
CA ASP A 360 1.65 10.04 13.94
C ASP A 360 0.29 10.72 13.97
N LEU A 361 -0.64 10.22 13.16
CA LEU A 361 -1.98 10.76 13.11
C LEU A 361 -2.76 10.28 14.33
N PRO A 362 -3.19 11.17 15.26
CA PRO A 362 -3.96 10.77 16.42
C PRO A 362 -5.34 10.25 15.98
N ILE A 363 -5.89 9.29 16.72
CA ILE A 363 -7.26 8.83 16.48
C ILE A 363 -8.19 9.70 17.31
N PRO A 364 -9.11 10.49 16.70
CA PRO A 364 -10.00 11.36 17.46
C PRO A 364 -11.01 10.54 18.29
N ASP A 365 -11.46 11.09 19.41
CA ASP A 365 -12.39 10.41 20.31
C ASP A 365 -13.74 10.10 19.66
N TRP A 366 -14.19 10.94 18.72
CA TRP A 366 -15.43 10.74 17.97
C TRP A 366 -15.31 9.70 16.85
N TYR A 367 -14.10 9.19 16.57
CA TYR A 367 -13.88 8.24 15.48
C TYR A 367 -14.51 6.89 15.76
N ARG A 368 -15.29 6.39 14.82
CA ARG A 368 -15.92 5.06 14.90
C ARG A 368 -14.89 3.98 14.59
N ARG A 369 -14.20 3.48 15.61
CA ARG A 369 -13.17 2.41 15.45
C ARG A 369 -13.81 1.13 14.93
N PRO A 370 -13.04 0.26 14.21
CA PRO A 370 -13.50 -1.09 13.93
C PRO A 370 -13.79 -1.79 15.26
N VAL A 371 -15.00 -2.30 15.39
CA VAL A 371 -15.41 -3.03 16.60
C VAL A 371 -14.58 -4.30 16.65
N GLY A 372 -13.79 -4.50 17.69
CA GLY A 372 -13.12 -5.77 17.89
C GLY A 372 -14.18 -6.87 18.03
N HIS A 373 -14.37 -7.67 17.00
CA HIS A 373 -15.25 -8.84 17.02
C HIS A 373 -14.70 -9.97 17.94
N LEU A 374 -13.79 -9.63 18.83
CA LEU A 374 -13.30 -10.49 19.91
C LEU A 374 -14.28 -10.51 21.08
N ARG A 375 -15.58 -10.59 20.86
CA ARG A 375 -16.41 -11.25 21.87
C ARG A 375 -16.24 -12.74 21.63
N LEU A 376 -15.25 -13.30 22.32
CA LEU A 376 -15.12 -14.71 22.57
C LEU A 376 -16.51 -15.32 22.79
N MET A 377 -16.83 -16.32 21.99
CA MET A 377 -17.77 -17.31 22.41
C MET A 377 -17.15 -17.99 23.66
N ALA A 378 -17.64 -17.59 24.85
CA ALA A 378 -17.39 -18.28 26.09
C ALA A 378 -18.14 -19.60 26.09
#